data_5bec0730d345b2ad161c767e85346357
#
_entry.id   5bec0730d345b2ad161c767e85346357
#
_cell.length_a   1.000
_cell.length_b   1.000
_cell.length_c   1.000
_cell.angle_alpha   90.00
_cell.angle_beta   90.00
_cell.angle_gamma   90.00
#
_symmetry.space_group_name_H-M   'P 1'
#
loop_
_entity.id
_entity.type
_entity.pdbx_description
1 polymer ?
#
loop_
_entity_poly.entity_id
_entity_poly.type
_entity_poly.pdbx_seq_one_letter_code
_entity_poly.pdbx_strand_id
1 'polypeptide(L)'
;MQFGKVLYTARTHTVGGRDKGASRSSDGRLDIKLSMPGGPGLGTNPEQLLAAGWSACFESAMAMAARRMKVTLPGDLAIDAEVDLGQADDGFFLSVRLDVALPGLDRQLAAGLVEDAHAACPYSRATRGNIDVAIRLV
;
A
#
# COMPACT_ATOMS: atom_id res chain seq x y z
N MET A 1 -6.96 -21.14 -1.68
CA MET A 1 -7.74 -19.92 -1.48
C MET A 1 -9.02 -20.02 -2.28
N GLN A 2 -10.15 -19.66 -1.68
CA GLN A 2 -11.45 -19.64 -2.34
C GLN A 2 -11.93 -18.21 -2.51
N PHE A 3 -12.43 -17.88 -3.70
CA PHE A 3 -13.09 -16.62 -3.95
C PHE A 3 -14.60 -16.81 -3.91
N GLY A 4 -15.31 -15.95 -3.23
CA GLY A 4 -16.75 -15.87 -3.36
C GLY A 4 -17.13 -15.20 -4.68
N LYS A 5 -16.45 -14.08 -5.01
CA LYS A 5 -16.76 -13.27 -6.20
C LYS A 5 -15.57 -12.38 -6.52
N VAL A 6 -15.20 -12.31 -7.79
CA VAL A 6 -14.22 -11.32 -8.28
C VAL A 6 -14.96 -10.00 -8.51
N LEU A 7 -14.54 -8.95 -7.83
CA LEU A 7 -15.15 -7.63 -7.93
C LEU A 7 -14.55 -6.78 -9.05
N TYR A 8 -13.26 -6.95 -9.32
CA TYR A 8 -12.52 -6.14 -10.28
C TYR A 8 -11.24 -6.87 -10.67
N THR A 9 -10.80 -6.69 -11.91
CA THR A 9 -9.53 -7.20 -12.42
C THR A 9 -8.76 -6.05 -13.07
N ALA A 10 -7.63 -5.68 -12.48
CA ALA A 10 -6.70 -4.74 -13.10
C ALA A 10 -5.82 -5.47 -14.11
N ARG A 11 -5.53 -4.83 -15.24
CA ARG A 11 -4.66 -5.37 -16.28
C ARG A 11 -3.60 -4.36 -16.64
N THR A 12 -2.35 -4.80 -16.67
CA THR A 12 -1.22 -3.96 -17.09
C THR A 12 -0.39 -4.68 -18.14
N HIS A 13 0.29 -3.89 -18.96
CA HIS A 13 1.31 -4.37 -19.91
C HIS A 13 2.63 -3.70 -19.54
N THR A 14 3.67 -4.49 -19.32
CA THR A 14 4.96 -4.01 -18.83
C THR A 14 6.07 -4.49 -19.73
N VAL A 15 6.98 -3.58 -20.08
CA VAL A 15 8.17 -3.87 -20.90
C VAL A 15 9.40 -3.27 -20.23
N GLY A 16 10.58 -3.82 -20.51
CA GLY A 16 11.88 -3.24 -20.17
C GLY A 16 12.34 -3.36 -18.72
N GLY A 17 11.51 -3.86 -17.82
CA GLY A 17 11.88 -4.13 -16.43
C GLY A 17 11.99 -2.89 -15.53
N ARG A 18 12.49 -3.11 -14.31
CA ARG A 18 12.45 -2.12 -13.23
C ARG A 18 13.36 -0.91 -13.44
N ASP A 19 14.43 -1.04 -14.21
CA ASP A 19 15.48 0.00 -14.29
C ASP A 19 15.33 0.93 -15.49
N LYS A 20 14.58 0.54 -16.52
CA LYS A 20 14.44 1.30 -17.76
C LYS A 20 13.13 1.03 -18.49
N GLY A 21 12.18 0.44 -17.82
CA GLY A 21 10.94 -0.02 -18.44
C GLY A 21 9.81 0.98 -18.40
N ALA A 22 8.65 0.45 -18.73
CA ALA A 22 7.39 1.18 -18.67
C ALA A 22 6.26 0.21 -18.37
N SER A 23 5.20 0.69 -17.74
CA SER A 23 4.00 -0.09 -17.50
C SER A 23 2.77 0.76 -17.72
N ARG A 24 1.75 0.15 -18.29
CA ARG A 24 0.52 0.84 -18.63
C ARG A 24 -0.69 -0.05 -18.37
N SER A 25 -1.72 0.48 -17.74
CA SER A 25 -2.96 -0.25 -17.55
C SER A 25 -3.78 -0.25 -18.85
N SER A 26 -4.67 -1.25 -18.98
CA SER A 26 -5.51 -1.40 -20.17
C SER A 26 -6.43 -0.20 -20.40
N ASP A 27 -6.82 0.51 -19.33
CA ASP A 27 -7.66 1.71 -19.40
C ASP A 27 -6.85 3.02 -19.51
N GLY A 28 -5.52 2.94 -19.50
CA GLY A 28 -4.63 4.10 -19.59
C GLY A 28 -4.52 4.94 -18.33
N ARG A 29 -5.21 4.59 -17.25
CA ARG A 29 -5.17 5.36 -16.00
C ARG A 29 -3.83 5.24 -15.27
N LEU A 30 -3.14 4.11 -15.43
CA LEU A 30 -1.75 3.96 -15.02
C LEU A 30 -0.90 3.99 -16.28
N ASP A 31 0.04 4.93 -16.35
CA ASP A 31 0.95 5.07 -17.48
C ASP A 31 2.25 5.63 -16.93
N ILE A 32 3.24 4.75 -16.70
CA ILE A 32 4.44 5.10 -15.93
C ILE A 32 5.70 4.63 -16.64
N LYS A 33 6.76 5.39 -16.40
CA LYS A 33 8.14 5.00 -16.69
C LYS A 33 8.78 4.45 -15.43
N LEU A 34 9.70 3.53 -15.60
CA LEU A 34 10.46 2.92 -14.50
C LEU A 34 11.93 3.30 -14.63
N SER A 35 12.55 3.64 -13.51
CA SER A 35 13.96 4.02 -13.44
C SER A 35 14.62 3.43 -12.21
N MET A 36 15.93 3.21 -12.30
CA MET A 36 16.72 2.74 -11.14
C MET A 36 16.68 3.81 -10.04
N PRO A 37 16.34 3.44 -8.80
CA PRO A 37 16.41 4.38 -7.68
C PRO A 37 17.81 4.97 -7.52
N GLY A 38 17.88 6.30 -7.35
CA GLY A 38 19.16 7.02 -7.23
C GLY A 38 19.89 7.28 -8.53
N GLY A 39 19.39 6.78 -9.66
CA GLY A 39 19.94 7.04 -10.97
C GLY A 39 19.41 8.34 -11.59
N PRO A 40 19.85 8.67 -12.81
CA PRO A 40 19.46 9.93 -13.47
C PRO A 40 18.06 9.92 -14.07
N GLY A 41 17.42 8.77 -14.20
CA GLY A 41 16.08 8.67 -14.77
C GLY A 41 15.01 9.20 -13.83
N LEU A 42 13.89 9.64 -14.41
CA LEU A 42 12.81 10.30 -13.68
C LEU A 42 11.60 9.37 -13.43
N GLY A 43 11.73 8.09 -13.75
CA GLY A 43 10.65 7.12 -13.54
C GLY A 43 10.47 6.71 -12.08
N THR A 44 9.37 6.06 -11.84
CA THR A 44 9.08 5.43 -10.53
C THR A 44 9.74 4.05 -10.45
N ASN A 45 9.39 3.28 -9.42
CA ASN A 45 9.92 1.93 -9.21
C ASN A 45 8.86 1.06 -8.52
N PRO A 46 9.05 -0.27 -8.51
CA PRO A 46 8.08 -1.17 -7.91
C PRO A 46 7.80 -0.91 -6.43
N GLU A 47 8.81 -0.48 -5.67
CA GLU A 47 8.66 -0.23 -4.24
C GLU A 47 7.78 1.00 -3.97
N GLN A 48 7.92 2.05 -4.77
CA GLN A 48 7.04 3.22 -4.70
C GLN A 48 5.61 2.86 -5.09
N LEU A 49 5.43 2.01 -6.09
CA LEU A 49 4.11 1.55 -6.51
C LEU A 49 3.43 0.73 -5.41
N LEU A 50 4.17 -0.15 -4.75
CA LEU A 50 3.66 -0.93 -3.62
C LEU A 50 3.27 -0.01 -2.46
N ALA A 51 4.12 0.96 -2.13
CA ALA A 51 3.86 1.93 -1.06
C ALA A 51 2.58 2.72 -1.32
N ALA A 52 2.42 3.26 -2.52
CA ALA A 52 1.25 4.05 -2.90
C ALA A 52 -0.01 3.19 -2.91
N GLY A 53 0.06 2.00 -3.49
CA GLY A 53 -1.08 1.09 -3.58
C GLY A 53 -1.56 0.63 -2.22
N TRP A 54 -0.63 0.25 -1.35
CA TRP A 54 -0.97 -0.21 0.00
C TRP A 54 -1.57 0.91 0.84
N SER A 55 -0.95 2.10 0.82
CA SER A 55 -1.46 3.27 1.56
C SER A 55 -2.90 3.60 1.17
N ALA A 56 -3.18 3.65 -0.14
CA ALA A 56 -4.52 3.94 -0.63
C ALA A 56 -5.53 2.86 -0.21
N CYS A 57 -5.14 1.59 -0.33
CA CYS A 57 -5.98 0.46 0.04
C CYS A 57 -6.26 0.44 1.55
N PHE A 58 -5.23 0.72 2.35
CA PHE A 58 -5.34 0.78 3.81
C PHE A 58 -6.28 1.92 4.25
N GLU A 59 -6.14 3.08 3.64
CA GLU A 59 -7.02 4.22 3.93
C GLU A 59 -8.47 3.91 3.62
N SER A 60 -8.74 3.23 2.51
CA SER A 60 -10.10 2.79 2.17
C SER A 60 -10.64 1.77 3.18
N ALA A 61 -9.80 0.87 3.68
CA ALA A 61 -10.19 -0.07 4.73
C ALA A 61 -10.54 0.66 6.03
N MET A 62 -9.79 1.71 6.38
CA MET A 62 -10.14 2.56 7.53
C MET A 62 -11.48 3.27 7.33
N ALA A 63 -11.76 3.77 6.14
CA ALA A 63 -13.02 4.42 5.83
C ALA A 63 -14.21 3.46 6.01
N MET A 64 -14.04 2.21 5.64
CA MET A 64 -15.07 1.19 5.86
C MET A 64 -15.26 0.91 7.35
N ALA A 65 -14.18 0.78 8.12
CA ALA A 65 -14.24 0.58 9.56
C ALA A 65 -14.92 1.77 10.25
N ALA A 66 -14.57 2.99 9.84
CA ALA A 66 -15.15 4.21 10.40
C ALA A 66 -16.66 4.27 10.17
N ARG A 67 -17.13 3.86 8.99
CA ARG A 67 -18.57 3.78 8.71
C ARG A 67 -19.29 2.81 9.63
N ARG A 68 -18.71 1.62 9.84
CA ARG A 68 -19.30 0.64 10.77
C ARG A 68 -19.36 1.17 12.20
N MET A 69 -18.37 1.91 12.62
CA MET A 69 -18.25 2.49 13.96
C MET A 69 -18.98 3.83 14.10
N LYS A 70 -19.52 4.36 13.00
CA LYS A 70 -20.18 5.68 12.93
C LYS A 70 -19.26 6.81 13.37
N VAL A 71 -18.01 6.76 12.91
CA VAL A 71 -16.97 7.73 13.20
C VAL A 71 -16.65 8.49 11.91
N THR A 72 -16.46 9.81 12.04
CA THR A 72 -16.01 10.64 10.93
C THR A 72 -14.49 10.72 10.96
N LEU A 73 -13.85 10.31 9.86
CA LEU A 73 -12.39 10.41 9.75
C LEU A 73 -11.96 11.87 9.59
N PRO A 74 -10.78 12.24 10.13
CA PRO A 74 -10.25 13.58 9.91
C PRO A 74 -10.00 13.87 8.42
N GLY A 75 -10.24 15.10 8.00
CA GLY A 75 -10.00 15.51 6.61
C GLY A 75 -8.54 15.55 6.23
N ASP A 76 -7.65 15.67 7.22
CA ASP A 76 -6.20 15.67 7.04
C ASP A 76 -5.54 14.34 7.40
N LEU A 77 -6.32 13.26 7.41
CA LEU A 77 -5.80 11.91 7.51
C LEU A 77 -4.72 11.68 6.44
N ALA A 78 -3.61 11.07 6.84
CA ALA A 78 -2.53 10.76 5.91
C ALA A 78 -1.82 9.49 6.33
N ILE A 79 -1.22 8.83 5.35
CA ILE A 79 -0.37 7.66 5.59
C ILE A 79 0.96 7.90 4.91
N ASP A 80 2.05 7.82 5.67
CA ASP A 80 3.40 7.80 5.15
C ASP A 80 3.87 6.36 5.11
N ALA A 81 4.21 5.88 3.93
CA ALA A 81 4.60 4.50 3.72
C ALA A 81 6.06 4.42 3.29
N GLU A 82 6.77 3.46 3.88
CA GLU A 82 8.13 3.12 3.48
C GLU A 82 8.17 1.65 3.09
N VAL A 83 8.79 1.37 1.96
CA VAL A 83 9.01 0.00 1.48
C VAL A 83 10.49 -0.17 1.25
N ASP A 84 11.09 -1.15 1.92
CA ASP A 84 12.49 -1.51 1.71
C ASP A 84 12.60 -2.66 0.72
N LEU A 85 13.56 -2.56 -0.17
CA LEU A 85 14.07 -3.71 -0.92
C LEU A 85 15.37 -4.11 -0.26
N GLY A 86 15.40 -5.28 0.34
CA GLY A 86 16.55 -5.81 1.04
C GLY A 86 17.11 -7.06 0.37
N GLN A 87 18.27 -7.47 0.82
CA GLN A 87 18.94 -8.68 0.34
C GLN A 87 19.39 -9.53 1.52
N ALA A 88 19.06 -10.81 1.46
CA ALA A 88 19.53 -11.83 2.39
C ALA A 88 20.26 -12.92 1.62
N ASP A 89 20.78 -13.93 2.32
CA ASP A 89 21.54 -15.02 1.71
C ASP A 89 20.72 -15.82 0.70
N ASP A 90 19.41 -15.92 0.94
CA ASP A 90 18.49 -16.69 0.10
C ASP A 90 17.76 -15.85 -0.97
N GLY A 91 18.09 -14.56 -1.09
CA GLY A 91 17.51 -13.70 -2.13
C GLY A 91 17.05 -12.35 -1.63
N PHE A 92 16.22 -11.69 -2.44
CA PHE A 92 15.68 -10.36 -2.11
C PHE A 92 14.43 -10.50 -1.25
N PHE A 93 14.20 -9.49 -0.42
CA PHE A 93 12.99 -9.41 0.39
C PHE A 93 12.49 -7.97 0.46
N LEU A 94 11.22 -7.83 0.87
CA LEU A 94 10.60 -6.54 1.13
C LEU A 94 10.25 -6.43 2.61
N SER A 95 10.32 -5.21 3.15
CA SER A 95 9.72 -4.88 4.44
C SER A 95 8.99 -3.55 4.32
N VAL A 96 7.96 -3.34 5.14
CA VAL A 96 7.04 -2.21 4.97
C VAL A 96 6.74 -1.58 6.31
N ARG A 97 6.68 -0.25 6.33
CA ARG A 97 6.20 0.54 7.46
C ARG A 97 5.13 1.51 6.97
N LEU A 98 4.00 1.52 7.65
CA LEU A 98 2.93 2.48 7.42
C LEU A 98 2.76 3.32 8.69
N ASP A 99 2.98 4.63 8.58
CA ASP A 99 2.71 5.59 9.65
C ASP A 99 1.38 6.26 9.35
N VAL A 100 0.39 6.02 10.20
CA VAL A 100 -0.98 6.51 10.02
C VAL A 100 -1.24 7.68 10.94
N ALA A 101 -1.59 8.82 10.37
CA ALA A 101 -1.95 10.03 11.11
C ALA A 101 -3.47 10.24 11.06
N LEU A 102 -4.09 10.29 12.23
CA LEU A 102 -5.51 10.57 12.41
C LEU A 102 -5.67 11.78 13.36
N PRO A 103 -5.29 12.98 12.90
CA PRO A 103 -5.23 14.14 13.79
C PRO A 103 -6.59 14.49 14.39
N GLY A 104 -6.59 14.83 15.68
CA GLY A 104 -7.81 15.24 16.38
C GLY A 104 -8.75 14.09 16.79
N LEU A 105 -8.47 12.88 16.38
CA LEU A 105 -9.27 11.74 16.77
C LEU A 105 -8.78 11.18 18.12
N ASP A 106 -9.69 10.74 18.97
CA ASP A 106 -9.33 10.04 20.20
C ASP A 106 -8.38 8.89 19.91
N ARG A 107 -7.27 8.81 20.66
CA ARG A 107 -6.19 7.88 20.34
C ARG A 107 -6.62 6.43 20.42
N GLN A 108 -7.43 6.08 21.39
CA GLN A 108 -7.92 4.70 21.53
C GLN A 108 -8.84 4.31 20.39
N LEU A 109 -9.71 5.22 19.98
CA LEU A 109 -10.59 5.04 18.82
C LEU A 109 -9.76 4.94 17.52
N ALA A 110 -8.77 5.80 17.35
CA ALA A 110 -7.86 5.77 16.21
C ALA A 110 -7.11 4.42 16.12
N ALA A 111 -6.61 3.93 17.26
CA ALA A 111 -5.91 2.64 17.31
C ALA A 111 -6.83 1.50 16.86
N GLY A 112 -8.09 1.51 17.28
CA GLY A 112 -9.08 0.51 16.86
C GLY A 112 -9.35 0.54 15.36
N LEU A 113 -9.42 1.75 14.77
CA LEU A 113 -9.60 1.91 13.33
C LEU A 113 -8.41 1.35 12.54
N VAL A 114 -7.21 1.63 13.00
CA VAL A 114 -5.97 1.11 12.37
C VAL A 114 -5.92 -0.41 12.45
N GLU A 115 -6.26 -0.97 13.58
CA GLU A 115 -6.29 -2.43 13.79
C GLU A 115 -7.31 -3.10 12.87
N ASP A 116 -8.52 -2.55 12.78
CA ASP A 116 -9.56 -3.06 11.89
C ASP A 116 -9.16 -2.94 10.41
N ALA A 117 -8.53 -1.83 10.04
CA ALA A 117 -8.04 -1.62 8.68
C ALA A 117 -6.96 -2.64 8.32
N HIS A 118 -6.03 -2.90 9.23
CA HIS A 118 -4.97 -3.91 8.99
C HIS A 118 -5.56 -5.31 8.83
N ALA A 119 -6.59 -5.63 9.58
CA ALA A 119 -7.26 -6.92 9.45
C ALA A 119 -7.97 -7.08 8.09
N ALA A 120 -8.54 -6.01 7.56
CA ALA A 120 -9.38 -6.03 6.37
C ALA A 120 -8.67 -5.68 5.06
N CYS A 121 -7.61 -4.88 5.10
CA CYS A 121 -6.90 -4.39 3.91
C CYS A 121 -6.39 -5.56 3.06
N PRO A 122 -6.73 -5.62 1.77
CA PRO A 122 -6.25 -6.71 0.90
C PRO A 122 -4.74 -6.84 0.83
N TYR A 123 -3.99 -5.74 0.82
CA TYR A 123 -2.52 -5.80 0.83
C TYR A 123 -1.99 -6.35 2.15
N SER A 124 -2.58 -5.94 3.27
CA SER A 124 -2.21 -6.49 4.59
C SER A 124 -2.48 -7.99 4.66
N ARG A 125 -3.61 -8.43 4.13
CA ARG A 125 -3.95 -9.85 4.09
C ARG A 125 -3.03 -10.65 3.17
N ALA A 126 -2.64 -10.06 2.03
CA ALA A 126 -1.76 -10.73 1.06
C ALA A 126 -0.34 -10.93 1.59
N THR A 127 0.11 -10.07 2.50
CA THR A 127 1.50 -10.05 2.98
C THR A 127 1.68 -10.65 4.36
N ARG A 128 0.60 -10.79 5.13
CA ARG A 128 0.64 -11.25 6.53
C ARG A 128 1.29 -12.62 6.64
N GLY A 129 2.25 -12.72 7.57
CA GLY A 129 2.98 -13.95 7.80
C GLY A 129 4.10 -14.23 6.79
N ASN A 130 4.30 -13.34 5.81
CA ASN A 130 5.31 -13.50 4.77
C ASN A 130 6.43 -12.46 4.85
N ILE A 131 6.10 -11.20 5.07
CA ILE A 131 7.09 -10.12 5.17
C ILE A 131 6.90 -9.36 6.48
N ASP A 132 7.95 -8.63 6.88
CA ASP A 132 7.87 -7.76 8.05
C ASP A 132 7.05 -6.51 7.71
N VAL A 133 6.01 -6.28 8.49
CA VAL A 133 5.13 -5.12 8.35
C VAL A 133 4.95 -4.46 9.71
N ALA A 134 5.26 -3.17 9.79
CA ALA A 134 5.00 -2.37 10.98
C ALA A 134 3.97 -1.29 10.64
N ILE A 135 2.88 -1.24 11.38
CA ILE A 135 1.85 -0.21 11.22
C ILE A 135 1.78 0.56 12.53
N ARG A 136 2.00 1.87 12.43
CA ARG A 136 2.09 2.74 13.61
C ARG A 136 1.07 3.86 13.49
N LEU A 137 0.38 4.14 14.59
CA LEU A 137 -0.41 5.35 14.75
C LEU A 137 0.52 6.45 15.24
N VAL A 138 0.64 7.50 14.49
CA VAL A 138 1.54 8.63 14.78
C VAL A 138 0.79 9.92 15.08
#